data_5809a888babe06a3e92082e9ac7d3946
#
_entry.id   5809a888babe06a3e92082e9ac7d3946
#
_cell.length_a   1.000
_cell.length_b   1.000
_cell.length_c   1.000
_cell.angle_alpha   90.00
_cell.angle_beta   90.00
_cell.angle_gamma   90.00
#
_symmetry.space_group_name_H-M   'P 1'
#
loop_
_entity.id
_entity.type
_entity.pdbx_description
1 polymer ?
#
loop_
_entity_poly.entity_id
_entity_poly.type
_entity_poly.pdbx_seq_one_letter_code
_entity_poly.pdbx_strand_id
1 'polypeptide(L)'
;MPSEKTIQSYFTKAKKASEQATYPKQKIGSVMVYSGKVIAVGYNTFKTNPLQKYYNKYRFSSDPKNNGLVHAECMLLLKTRFLDLDWNKVSIYTYREYKDGSLALARPCIACQTALAERGITEVYYTTPSGWGKL
;
A
#
# COMPACT_ATOMS: atom_id res chain seq x y z
N MET A 1 -10.31 7.94 -15.58
CA MET A 1 -9.01 8.09 -14.89
C MET A 1 -8.96 9.41 -14.13
N PRO A 2 -8.48 9.44 -12.87
CA PRO A 2 -8.37 10.70 -12.14
C PRO A 2 -7.39 11.66 -12.80
N SER A 3 -7.58 12.96 -12.59
CA SER A 3 -6.65 13.97 -13.07
C SER A 3 -5.31 13.86 -12.32
N GLU A 4 -4.24 14.40 -12.91
CA GLU A 4 -2.92 14.44 -12.27
C GLU A 4 -2.97 15.12 -10.91
N LYS A 5 -3.73 16.23 -10.80
CA LYS A 5 -3.90 16.93 -9.53
C LYS A 5 -4.55 16.06 -8.47
N THR A 6 -5.56 15.27 -8.85
CA THR A 6 -6.23 14.34 -7.94
C THR A 6 -5.29 13.23 -7.50
N ILE A 7 -4.54 12.65 -8.44
CA ILE A 7 -3.54 11.61 -8.15
C ILE A 7 -2.52 12.13 -7.15
N GLN A 8 -1.98 13.34 -7.37
CA GLN A 8 -1.00 13.94 -6.45
C GLN A 8 -1.59 14.19 -5.08
N SER A 9 -2.87 14.58 -4.98
CA SER A 9 -3.51 14.79 -3.69
C SER A 9 -3.60 13.49 -2.87
N TYR A 10 -3.86 12.35 -3.54
CA TYR A 10 -3.90 11.06 -2.85
C TYR A 10 -2.49 10.61 -2.43
N PHE A 11 -1.48 10.86 -3.26
CA PHE A 11 -0.09 10.59 -2.85
C PHE A 11 0.34 11.45 -1.66
N THR A 12 -0.12 12.69 -1.56
CA THR A 12 0.14 13.53 -0.40
C THR A 12 -0.46 12.92 0.87
N LYS A 13 -1.67 12.37 0.77
CA LYS A 13 -2.31 11.67 1.90
C LYS A 13 -1.57 10.36 2.25
N ALA A 14 -1.07 9.65 1.25
CA ALA A 14 -0.26 8.45 1.47
C ALA A 14 1.07 8.80 2.14
N LYS A 15 1.71 9.90 1.77
CA LYS A 15 2.91 10.42 2.44
C LYS A 15 2.64 10.67 3.92
N LYS A 16 1.52 11.33 4.24
CA LYS A 16 1.14 11.58 5.63
C LYS A 16 0.95 10.26 6.39
N ALA A 17 0.35 9.27 5.76
CA ALA A 17 0.20 7.93 6.36
C ALA A 17 1.56 7.31 6.66
N SER A 18 2.54 7.46 5.79
CA SER A 18 3.88 6.89 5.97
C SER A 18 4.58 7.40 7.22
N GLU A 19 4.21 8.57 7.72
CA GLU A 19 4.78 9.14 8.94
C GLU A 19 4.43 8.30 10.19
N GLN A 20 3.39 7.49 10.12
CA GLN A 20 2.97 6.59 11.19
C GLN A 20 3.69 5.24 11.16
N ALA A 21 4.46 4.95 10.12
CA ALA A 21 5.15 3.68 9.97
C ALA A 21 6.17 3.48 11.11
N THR A 22 6.22 2.24 11.65
CA THR A 22 7.11 1.91 12.74
C THR A 22 8.32 1.09 12.32
N TYR A 23 8.32 0.58 11.09
CA TYR A 23 9.47 -0.18 10.56
C TYR A 23 10.61 0.80 10.25
N PRO A 24 11.81 0.63 10.88
CA PRO A 24 12.84 1.68 10.81
C PRO A 24 13.60 1.77 9.50
N LYS A 25 13.65 0.69 8.72
CA LYS A 25 14.45 0.66 7.48
C LYS A 25 13.81 1.44 6.35
N GLN A 26 12.48 1.52 6.32
CA GLN A 26 11.75 2.26 5.31
C GLN A 26 10.35 2.57 5.81
N LYS A 27 9.84 3.72 5.41
CA LYS A 27 8.48 4.14 5.75
C LYS A 27 7.64 4.18 4.49
N ILE A 28 6.57 3.40 4.48
CA ILE A 28 5.65 3.31 3.35
C ILE A 28 4.26 3.63 3.86
N GLY A 29 3.55 4.48 3.13
CA GLY A 29 2.17 4.82 3.42
C GLY A 29 1.30 4.50 2.23
N SER A 30 0.05 4.14 2.51
CA SER A 30 -0.90 3.79 1.48
C SER A 30 -2.28 4.29 1.87
N VAL A 31 -3.08 4.69 0.87
CA VAL A 31 -4.48 5.06 1.10
C VAL A 31 -5.36 4.27 0.15
N MET A 32 -6.56 3.94 0.63
CA MET A 32 -7.60 3.30 -0.15
C MET A 32 -8.68 4.33 -0.45
N VAL A 33 -9.03 4.47 -1.72
CA VAL A 33 -9.99 5.47 -2.19
C VAL A 33 -11.20 4.79 -2.80
N TYR A 34 -12.40 5.25 -2.43
CA TYR A 34 -13.66 4.78 -2.99
C TYR A 34 -14.61 5.96 -3.14
N SER A 35 -15.19 6.12 -4.34
CA SER A 35 -16.10 7.24 -4.63
C SER A 35 -15.50 8.61 -4.29
N GLY A 36 -14.22 8.82 -4.61
CA GLY A 36 -13.53 10.08 -4.38
C GLY A 36 -13.15 10.36 -2.93
N LYS A 37 -13.31 9.39 -2.03
CA LYS A 37 -13.00 9.55 -0.59
C LYS A 37 -11.96 8.54 -0.14
N VAL A 38 -11.05 8.97 0.72
CA VAL A 38 -10.13 8.05 1.41
C VAL A 38 -10.93 7.32 2.49
N ILE A 39 -11.03 5.99 2.36
CA ILE A 39 -11.79 5.15 3.28
C ILE A 39 -10.90 4.38 4.24
N ALA A 40 -9.60 4.28 3.97
CA ALA A 40 -8.65 3.63 4.85
C ALA A 40 -7.24 4.16 4.59
N VAL A 41 -6.44 4.13 5.65
CA VAL A 41 -5.04 4.55 5.64
C VAL A 41 -4.20 3.39 6.17
N GLY A 42 -3.11 3.07 5.48
CA GLY A 42 -2.21 1.99 5.86
C GLY A 42 -0.75 2.44 5.89
N TYR A 43 0.05 1.77 6.68
CA TYR A 43 1.49 1.99 6.79
C TYR A 43 2.16 0.71 7.26
N ASN A 44 3.45 0.56 6.96
CA ASN A 44 4.19 -0.64 7.34
C ASN A 44 4.58 -0.59 8.83
N THR A 45 4.49 -1.74 9.49
CA THR A 45 4.72 -1.85 10.94
C THR A 45 5.59 -3.04 11.29
N PHE A 46 6.07 -3.07 12.55
CA PHE A 46 6.68 -4.25 13.15
C PHE A 46 5.68 -5.31 13.62
N LYS A 47 4.39 -4.98 13.62
CA LYS A 47 3.38 -5.95 14.04
C LYS A 47 3.18 -7.01 12.96
N THR A 48 3.06 -8.26 13.39
CA THR A 48 2.76 -9.37 12.48
C THR A 48 1.26 -9.59 12.37
N ASN A 49 0.84 -10.20 11.26
CA ASN A 49 -0.55 -10.59 11.06
C ASN A 49 -0.60 -11.85 10.19
N PRO A 50 -1.48 -12.82 10.53
CA PRO A 50 -1.62 -14.05 9.75
C PRO A 50 -1.93 -13.82 8.27
N LEU A 51 -2.68 -12.77 7.92
CA LEU A 51 -2.99 -12.45 6.52
C LEU A 51 -1.71 -12.12 5.74
N GLN A 52 -0.83 -11.27 6.29
CA GLN A 52 0.43 -10.94 5.64
C GLN A 52 1.31 -12.18 5.51
N LYS A 53 1.38 -12.98 6.57
CA LYS A 53 2.15 -14.24 6.57
C LYS A 53 1.65 -15.19 5.49
N TYR A 54 0.33 -15.32 5.34
CA TYR A 54 -0.28 -16.16 4.32
C TYR A 54 0.15 -15.74 2.92
N TYR A 55 0.06 -14.45 2.58
CA TYR A 55 0.42 -13.97 1.24
C TYR A 55 1.93 -13.93 1.00
N ASN A 56 2.75 -13.88 2.05
CA ASN A 56 4.20 -13.89 1.90
C ASN A 56 4.73 -15.17 1.26
N LYS A 57 3.94 -16.22 1.17
CA LYS A 57 4.31 -17.44 0.43
C LYS A 57 4.59 -17.17 -1.05
N TYR A 58 4.09 -16.07 -1.61
CA TYR A 58 4.31 -15.67 -3.00
C TYR A 58 5.60 -14.88 -3.21
N ARG A 59 6.30 -14.53 -2.15
CA ARG A 59 7.55 -13.77 -2.23
C ARG A 59 8.73 -14.70 -2.52
N PHE A 60 9.66 -14.23 -3.36
CA PHE A 60 10.84 -14.98 -3.73
C PHE A 60 11.93 -14.97 -2.65
N SER A 61 11.95 -13.96 -1.80
CA SER A 61 12.88 -13.87 -0.70
C SER A 61 12.11 -13.91 0.61
N SER A 62 12.57 -14.74 1.54
CA SER A 62 12.01 -14.79 2.87
C SER A 62 13.08 -14.39 3.88
N ASP A 63 12.79 -13.38 4.68
CA ASP A 63 13.55 -13.08 5.88
C ASP A 63 12.74 -13.64 7.05
N PRO A 64 13.21 -14.72 7.71
CA PRO A 64 12.45 -15.32 8.81
C PRO A 64 12.15 -14.37 9.96
N LYS A 65 13.01 -13.36 10.17
CA LYS A 65 12.82 -12.36 11.23
C LYS A 65 11.70 -11.37 10.89
N ASN A 66 11.44 -11.13 9.61
CA ASN A 66 10.48 -10.15 9.14
C ASN A 66 9.26 -10.79 8.45
N ASN A 67 9.17 -12.11 8.51
CA ASN A 67 8.05 -12.82 7.90
C ASN A 67 6.76 -12.51 8.65
N GLY A 68 5.77 -11.98 7.94
CA GLY A 68 4.47 -11.66 8.52
C GLY A 68 4.34 -10.24 9.07
N LEU A 69 5.38 -9.41 9.01
CA LEU A 69 5.25 -7.99 9.34
C LEU A 69 4.31 -7.32 8.34
N VAL A 70 3.39 -6.51 8.86
CA VAL A 70 2.30 -5.94 8.05
C VAL A 70 2.83 -4.85 7.13
N HIS A 71 2.59 -5.01 5.84
CA HIS A 71 2.83 -3.99 4.82
C HIS A 71 1.68 -2.98 4.78
N ALA A 72 1.94 -1.80 4.22
CA ALA A 72 0.93 -0.74 4.14
C ALA A 72 -0.34 -1.20 3.42
N GLU A 73 -0.21 -1.87 2.27
CA GLU A 73 -1.36 -2.34 1.48
C GLU A 73 -2.15 -3.42 2.22
N CYS A 74 -1.46 -4.33 2.90
CA CYS A 74 -2.12 -5.38 3.68
C CYS A 74 -2.92 -4.78 4.84
N MET A 75 -2.41 -3.72 5.47
CA MET A 75 -3.16 -3.01 6.51
C MET A 75 -4.47 -2.44 5.97
N LEU A 76 -4.47 -1.90 4.73
CA LEU A 76 -5.70 -1.44 4.10
C LEU A 76 -6.73 -2.56 3.98
N LEU A 77 -6.29 -3.73 3.54
CA LEU A 77 -7.16 -4.90 3.39
C LEU A 77 -7.72 -5.36 4.73
N LEU A 78 -6.89 -5.34 5.77
CA LEU A 78 -7.32 -5.70 7.13
C LEU A 78 -8.36 -4.72 7.67
N LYS A 79 -8.14 -3.42 7.50
CA LYS A 79 -9.06 -2.38 7.98
C LYS A 79 -10.42 -2.40 7.29
N THR A 80 -10.47 -2.91 6.06
CA THR A 80 -11.68 -2.91 5.25
C THR A 80 -12.28 -4.31 5.04
N ARG A 81 -11.81 -5.31 5.78
CA ARG A 81 -12.18 -6.72 5.56
C ARG A 81 -13.68 -7.01 5.72
N PHE A 82 -14.40 -6.20 6.48
CA PHE A 82 -15.82 -6.37 6.70
C PHE A 82 -16.70 -5.47 5.83
N LEU A 83 -16.09 -4.67 4.95
CA LEU A 83 -16.85 -3.81 4.05
C LEU A 83 -17.27 -4.59 2.80
N ASP A 84 -18.50 -4.34 2.36
CA ASP A 84 -19.03 -4.90 1.11
C ASP A 84 -19.04 -3.80 0.07
N LEU A 85 -17.96 -3.74 -0.71
CA LEU A 85 -17.74 -2.71 -1.73
C LEU A 85 -17.62 -3.35 -3.10
N ASP A 86 -17.85 -2.54 -4.13
CA ASP A 86 -17.49 -2.89 -5.50
C ASP A 86 -15.98 -2.67 -5.65
N TRP A 87 -15.21 -3.71 -5.36
CA TRP A 87 -13.77 -3.60 -5.22
C TRP A 87 -13.06 -3.19 -6.51
N ASN A 88 -13.66 -3.41 -7.68
CA ASN A 88 -13.07 -2.96 -8.94
C ASN A 88 -13.13 -1.44 -9.12
N LYS A 89 -13.90 -0.74 -8.27
CA LYS A 89 -13.98 0.72 -8.22
C LYS A 89 -13.12 1.33 -7.11
N VAL A 90 -12.44 0.49 -6.34
CA VAL A 90 -11.50 0.92 -5.30
C VAL A 90 -10.15 1.20 -5.95
N SER A 91 -9.48 2.26 -5.53
CA SER A 91 -8.10 2.55 -5.92
C SER A 91 -7.19 2.63 -4.72
N ILE A 92 -5.93 2.28 -4.94
CA ILE A 92 -4.88 2.28 -3.92
C ILE A 92 -3.76 3.21 -4.39
N TYR A 93 -3.23 4.02 -3.47
CA TYR A 93 -2.09 4.89 -3.73
C TYR A 93 -1.04 4.63 -2.67
N THR A 94 0.15 4.20 -3.06
CA THR A 94 1.24 3.85 -2.14
C THR A 94 2.43 4.77 -2.35
N TYR A 95 2.92 5.33 -1.26
CA TYR A 95 3.98 6.34 -1.22
C TYR A 95 5.19 5.82 -0.46
N ARG A 96 6.37 6.05 -1.03
CA ARG A 96 7.65 5.79 -0.36
C ARG A 96 8.65 6.87 -0.76
N GLU A 97 9.49 7.29 0.20
CA GLU A 97 10.61 8.19 -0.10
C GLU A 97 11.88 7.68 0.55
N TYR A 98 13.03 8.08 -0.01
CA TYR A 98 14.32 7.86 0.61
C TYR A 98 14.52 8.83 1.77
N LYS A 99 15.57 8.60 2.59
CA LYS A 99 15.88 9.44 3.74
C LYS A 99 16.14 10.91 3.37
N ASP A 100 16.60 11.17 2.14
CA ASP A 100 16.85 12.51 1.63
C ASP A 100 15.55 13.22 1.14
N GLY A 101 14.40 12.55 1.21
CA GLY A 101 13.13 13.10 0.76
C GLY A 101 12.80 12.86 -0.70
N SER A 102 13.71 12.28 -1.49
CA SER A 102 13.42 11.95 -2.88
C SER A 102 12.48 10.75 -2.98
N LEU A 103 11.66 10.71 -4.05
CA LEU A 103 10.72 9.62 -4.25
C LEU A 103 11.44 8.29 -4.49
N ALA A 104 10.92 7.24 -3.88
CA ALA A 104 11.40 5.87 -4.04
C ALA A 104 10.33 5.01 -4.68
N LEU A 105 10.75 3.87 -5.25
CA LEU A 105 9.83 2.91 -5.83
C LEU A 105 8.98 2.26 -4.74
N ALA A 106 7.66 2.45 -4.83
CA ALA A 106 6.69 1.93 -3.88
C ALA A 106 5.79 0.84 -4.50
N ARG A 107 6.25 0.21 -5.58
CA ARG A 107 5.49 -0.87 -6.22
C ARG A 107 5.23 -1.97 -5.19
N PRO A 108 3.95 -2.40 -4.99
CA PRO A 108 3.63 -3.47 -4.05
C PRO A 108 4.42 -4.74 -4.34
N CYS A 109 4.88 -5.44 -3.30
CA CYS A 109 5.52 -6.73 -3.48
C CYS A 109 4.50 -7.75 -4.02
N ILE A 110 5.00 -8.88 -4.52
CA ILE A 110 4.12 -9.89 -5.12
C ILE A 110 3.07 -10.41 -4.12
N ALA A 111 3.41 -10.47 -2.83
CA ALA A 111 2.44 -10.85 -1.80
C ALA A 111 1.27 -9.85 -1.74
N CYS A 112 1.56 -8.56 -1.69
CA CYS A 112 0.52 -7.53 -1.66
C CYS A 112 -0.24 -7.45 -2.98
N GLN A 113 0.45 -7.59 -4.12
CA GLN A 113 -0.21 -7.63 -5.42
C GLN A 113 -1.24 -8.77 -5.49
N THR A 114 -0.86 -9.96 -4.99
CA THR A 114 -1.75 -11.11 -4.98
C THR A 114 -2.96 -10.88 -4.09
N ALA A 115 -2.74 -10.33 -2.89
CA ALA A 115 -3.82 -10.04 -1.94
C ALA A 115 -4.81 -9.01 -2.52
N LEU A 116 -4.31 -7.95 -3.15
CA LEU A 116 -5.15 -6.93 -3.78
C LEU A 116 -5.95 -7.52 -4.93
N ALA A 117 -5.30 -8.33 -5.80
CA ALA A 117 -5.96 -8.97 -6.94
C ALA A 117 -7.06 -9.94 -6.49
N GLU A 118 -6.83 -10.71 -5.44
CA GLU A 118 -7.85 -11.63 -4.91
C GLU A 118 -9.06 -10.89 -4.35
N ARG A 119 -8.88 -9.68 -3.80
CA ARG A 119 -9.98 -8.83 -3.36
C ARG A 119 -10.76 -8.24 -4.55
N GLY A 120 -10.15 -8.19 -5.74
CA GLY A 120 -10.75 -7.59 -6.94
C GLY A 120 -10.30 -6.17 -7.22
N ILE A 121 -9.25 -5.71 -6.54
CA ILE A 121 -8.71 -4.35 -6.69
C ILE A 121 -7.70 -4.35 -7.85
N THR A 122 -7.99 -3.54 -8.88
CA THR A 122 -7.15 -3.45 -10.08
C THR A 122 -6.52 -2.07 -10.26
N GLU A 123 -7.01 -1.04 -9.58
CA GLU A 123 -6.54 0.34 -9.69
C GLU A 123 -5.50 0.62 -8.61
N VAL A 124 -4.23 0.30 -8.88
CA VAL A 124 -3.14 0.42 -7.91
C VAL A 124 -2.06 1.34 -8.45
N TYR A 125 -1.84 2.45 -7.76
CA TYR A 125 -0.86 3.48 -8.10
C TYR A 125 0.26 3.49 -7.05
N TYR A 126 1.47 3.80 -7.47
CA TYR A 126 2.63 3.81 -6.57
C TYR A 126 3.65 4.86 -7.03
N THR A 127 4.44 5.37 -6.08
CA THR A 127 5.52 6.30 -6.41
C THR A 127 6.68 5.58 -7.09
N THR A 128 7.38 6.31 -7.95
CA THR A 128 8.64 5.91 -8.59
C THR A 128 9.64 7.04 -8.43
N PRO A 129 10.95 6.80 -8.67
CA PRO A 129 11.93 7.87 -8.63
C PRO A 129 11.64 9.05 -9.58
N SER A 130 10.90 8.81 -10.65
CA SER A 130 10.54 9.85 -11.63
C SER A 130 9.12 10.38 -11.49
N GLY A 131 8.36 9.92 -10.49
CA GLY A 131 6.97 10.35 -10.29
C GLY A 131 6.09 9.24 -9.76
N TRP A 132 5.26 8.64 -10.61
CA TRP A 132 4.38 7.53 -10.22
C TRP A 132 4.14 6.59 -11.38
N GLY A 133 3.70 5.38 -11.03
CA GLY A 133 3.29 4.34 -11.97
C GLY A 133 1.99 3.67 -11.53
N LYS A 134 1.47 2.83 -12.40
CA LYS A 134 0.24 2.05 -12.17
C LYS A 134 0.49 0.59 -12.50
N LEU A 135 -0.02 -0.33 -11.65
CA LEU A 135 0.02 -1.76 -11.94
C LEU A 135 -0.82 -2.10 -13.17
#